data_d37d49df3a79b3b63770fa66c6858d3d
#
_entry.id   d37d49df3a79b3b63770fa66c6858d3d
#
_cell.length_a   1.000
_cell.length_b   1.000
_cell.length_c   1.000
_cell.angle_alpha   90.00
_cell.angle_beta   90.00
_cell.angle_gamma   90.00
#
_symmetry.space_group_name_H-M   'P 1'
#
loop_
_entity.id
_entity.type
_entity.pdbx_description
1 polymer ?
#
loop_
_entity_poly.entity_id
_entity_poly.type
_entity_poly.pdbx_seq_one_letter_code
_entity_poly.pdbx_strand_id
1 'polypeptide(L)'
;MRYFSDEFLRRLRNQIPWELLLQELDWPHKERLGQLAFLCPRCREYRSAVNPRTHLGRCFWCDSNFNAIEFTMAVQGCGFIDAVHYLKPLLDHGSDRSASR
;
A
#
# COMPACT_ATOMS: atom_id res chain seq x y z
N MET A 1 -3.04 -4.31 23.98
CA MET A 1 -3.70 -3.03 23.87
C MET A 1 -4.07 -2.71 22.43
N ARG A 2 -5.19 -2.06 22.24
CA ARG A 2 -5.66 -1.80 20.89
C ARG A 2 -5.79 -0.30 20.63
N TYR A 3 -4.98 0.21 19.73
CA TYR A 3 -5.03 1.62 19.36
C TYR A 3 -6.03 1.89 18.24
N PHE A 4 -6.34 0.88 17.44
CA PHE A 4 -7.16 1.06 16.25
C PHE A 4 -8.18 -0.05 16.14
N SER A 5 -9.37 0.29 15.65
CA SER A 5 -10.41 -0.72 15.47
C SER A 5 -10.07 -1.63 14.30
N ASP A 6 -10.63 -2.82 14.31
CA ASP A 6 -10.42 -3.75 13.20
C ASP A 6 -10.98 -3.21 11.89
N GLU A 7 -12.11 -2.51 11.98
CA GLU A 7 -12.71 -1.93 10.79
C GLU A 7 -11.83 -0.85 10.19
N PHE A 8 -11.25 0.00 11.04
CA PHE A 8 -10.36 1.03 10.55
C PHE A 8 -9.14 0.43 9.87
N LEU A 9 -8.55 -0.60 10.45
CA LEU A 9 -7.39 -1.24 9.86
C LEU A 9 -7.75 -1.92 8.53
N ARG A 10 -8.94 -2.51 8.45
CA ARG A 10 -9.39 -3.10 7.20
C ARG A 10 -9.51 -2.04 6.11
N ARG A 11 -10.02 -0.88 6.45
CA ARG A 11 -10.12 0.20 5.48
C ARG A 11 -8.76 0.65 5.00
N LEU A 12 -7.78 0.74 5.90
CA LEU A 12 -6.43 1.08 5.50
C LEU A 12 -5.86 0.07 4.51
N ARG A 13 -6.13 -1.22 4.76
CA ARG A 13 -5.59 -2.26 3.89
C ARG A 13 -6.28 -2.33 2.53
N ASN A 14 -7.56 -1.98 2.47
CA ASN A 14 -8.36 -2.26 1.28
C ASN A 14 -8.82 -1.03 0.51
N GLN A 15 -8.82 0.15 1.11
CA GLN A 15 -9.41 1.31 0.46
C GLN A 15 -8.40 2.34 -0.01
N ILE A 16 -7.16 2.26 0.42
CA ILE A 16 -6.14 3.18 -0.08
C ILE A 16 -5.69 2.68 -1.45
N PRO A 17 -5.83 3.51 -2.51
CA PRO A 17 -5.37 3.08 -3.83
C PRO A 17 -3.87 2.86 -3.84
N TRP A 18 -3.45 1.74 -4.42
CA TRP A 18 -2.01 1.45 -4.50
C TRP A 18 -1.25 2.51 -5.26
N GLU A 19 -1.87 3.05 -6.31
CA GLU A 19 -1.21 4.08 -7.09
C GLU A 19 -0.90 5.30 -6.24
N LEU A 20 -1.86 5.72 -5.41
CA LEU A 20 -1.66 6.83 -4.51
C LEU A 20 -0.55 6.52 -3.49
N LEU A 21 -0.58 5.32 -2.93
CA LEU A 21 0.41 4.92 -1.94
C LEU A 21 1.83 4.95 -2.53
N LEU A 22 1.99 4.39 -3.71
CA LEU A 22 3.30 4.36 -4.36
C LEU A 22 3.79 5.77 -4.67
N GLN A 23 2.90 6.64 -5.07
CA GLN A 23 3.27 8.03 -5.35
C GLN A 23 3.68 8.77 -4.08
N GLU A 24 2.92 8.59 -3.01
CA GLU A 24 3.22 9.28 -1.76
C GLU A 24 4.52 8.79 -1.14
N LEU A 25 4.83 7.52 -1.29
CA LEU A 25 6.10 6.98 -0.81
C LEU A 25 7.25 7.26 -1.75
N ASP A 26 6.96 7.83 -2.91
CA ASP A 26 7.95 8.08 -3.96
C ASP A 26 8.71 6.79 -4.28
N TRP A 27 7.96 5.71 -4.42
CA TRP A 27 8.54 4.38 -4.61
C TRP A 27 8.49 3.99 -6.08
N PRO A 28 9.52 3.34 -6.60
CA PRO A 28 9.56 2.95 -8.01
C PRO A 28 8.38 2.06 -8.38
N HIS A 29 7.66 2.47 -9.41
CA HIS A 29 6.50 1.73 -9.89
C HIS A 29 6.20 2.14 -11.31
N LYS A 30 5.41 1.32 -12.00
CA LYS A 30 4.95 1.64 -13.34
C LYS A 30 3.68 0.88 -13.65
N GLU A 31 2.92 1.40 -14.58
CA GLU A 31 1.70 0.76 -15.02
C GLU A 31 1.87 0.27 -16.45
N ARG A 32 1.54 -1.00 -16.69
CA ARG A 32 1.60 -1.59 -18.01
C ARG A 32 0.35 -2.41 -18.25
N LEU A 33 -0.35 -2.13 -19.32
CA LEU A 33 -1.53 -2.89 -19.71
C LEU A 33 -2.54 -3.01 -18.58
N GLY A 34 -2.69 -1.91 -17.83
CA GLY A 34 -3.65 -1.88 -16.75
C GLY A 34 -3.16 -2.54 -15.47
N GLN A 35 -1.94 -3.04 -15.45
CA GLN A 35 -1.39 -3.66 -14.26
C GLN A 35 -0.33 -2.77 -13.61
N LEU A 36 -0.44 -2.60 -12.31
CA LEU A 36 0.48 -1.77 -11.55
C LEU A 36 1.60 -2.63 -11.00
N ALA A 37 2.82 -2.33 -11.41
CA ALA A 37 4.02 -3.06 -11.00
C ALA A 37 4.89 -2.15 -10.15
N PHE A 38 5.65 -2.73 -9.23
CA PHE A 38 6.49 -1.95 -8.32
C PHE A 38 7.74 -2.73 -7.93
N LEU A 39 8.73 -1.98 -7.45
CA LEU A 39 9.95 -2.57 -6.92
C LEU A 39 9.65 -3.22 -5.58
N CYS A 40 10.08 -4.47 -5.40
CA CYS A 40 9.87 -5.14 -4.12
C CYS A 40 10.76 -4.52 -3.05
N PRO A 41 10.20 -4.09 -1.91
CA PRO A 41 11.02 -3.48 -0.87
C PRO A 41 11.87 -4.49 -0.10
N ARG A 42 11.62 -5.78 -0.27
CA ARG A 42 12.40 -6.81 0.41
C ARG A 42 13.56 -7.32 -0.41
N CYS A 43 13.29 -7.78 -1.63
CA CYS A 43 14.34 -8.40 -2.45
C CYS A 43 14.92 -7.43 -3.47
N ARG A 44 14.30 -6.27 -3.66
CA ARG A 44 14.76 -5.24 -4.58
C ARG A 44 14.73 -5.69 -6.04
N GLU A 45 13.89 -6.67 -6.34
CA GLU A 45 13.65 -7.07 -7.73
C GLU A 45 12.37 -6.43 -8.22
N TYR A 46 12.35 -6.08 -9.49
CA TYR A 46 11.18 -5.44 -10.09
C TYR A 46 10.25 -6.49 -10.64
N ARG A 47 9.77 -7.36 -9.75
CA ARG A 47 8.91 -8.48 -10.12
C ARG A 47 7.68 -8.54 -9.23
N SER A 48 7.17 -7.38 -8.86
CA SER A 48 6.00 -7.31 -8.00
C SER A 48 4.88 -6.61 -8.74
N ALA A 49 3.67 -7.01 -8.45
CA ALA A 49 2.49 -6.40 -9.04
C ALA A 49 1.35 -6.40 -8.06
N VAL A 50 0.42 -5.47 -8.26
CA VAL A 50 -0.77 -5.38 -7.43
C VAL A 50 -1.87 -6.23 -8.06
N ASN A 51 -2.50 -7.07 -7.23
CA ASN A 51 -3.65 -7.84 -7.66
C ASN A 51 -4.91 -7.03 -7.37
N PRO A 52 -5.64 -6.59 -8.41
CA PRO A 52 -6.82 -5.75 -8.18
C PRO A 52 -7.96 -6.47 -7.47
N ARG A 53 -7.97 -7.79 -7.51
CA ARG A 53 -9.04 -8.56 -6.87
C ARG A 53 -8.84 -8.65 -5.36
N THR A 54 -7.61 -8.84 -4.91
CA THR A 54 -7.31 -8.96 -3.49
C THR A 54 -6.78 -7.68 -2.88
N HIS A 55 -6.43 -6.72 -3.73
CA HIS A 55 -5.83 -5.45 -3.30
C HIS A 55 -4.51 -5.66 -2.56
N LEU A 56 -3.80 -6.73 -2.93
CA LEU A 56 -2.51 -7.03 -2.33
C LEU A 56 -1.41 -6.89 -3.37
N GLY A 57 -0.25 -6.44 -2.92
CA GLY A 57 0.94 -6.46 -3.73
C GLY A 57 1.67 -7.78 -3.50
N ARG A 58 2.14 -8.40 -4.57
CA ARG A 58 2.83 -9.67 -4.46
C ARG A 58 4.10 -9.63 -5.26
N CYS A 59 5.19 -10.07 -4.64
CA CYS A 59 6.46 -10.24 -5.33
C CYS A 59 6.59 -11.69 -5.75
N PHE A 60 6.77 -11.90 -7.05
CA PHE A 60 6.87 -13.25 -7.58
C PHE A 60 8.28 -13.82 -7.48
N TRP A 61 9.25 -12.98 -7.08
CA TRP A 61 10.62 -13.42 -6.89
C TRP A 61 10.86 -13.94 -5.49
N CYS A 62 10.52 -13.17 -4.48
CA CYS A 62 10.74 -13.59 -3.09
C CYS A 62 9.47 -14.10 -2.42
N ASP A 63 8.38 -14.13 -3.16
CA ASP A 63 7.12 -14.73 -2.70
C ASP A 63 6.51 -14.01 -1.52
N SER A 64 6.74 -12.71 -1.42
CA SER A 64 6.17 -11.90 -0.36
C SER A 64 4.86 -11.28 -0.80
N ASN A 65 3.94 -11.13 0.16
CA ASN A 65 2.69 -10.43 -0.06
C ASN A 65 2.65 -9.21 0.85
N PHE A 66 2.08 -8.13 0.34
CA PHE A 66 1.99 -6.87 1.09
C PHE A 66 0.59 -6.30 1.02
N ASN A 67 0.02 -5.95 2.16
CA ASN A 67 -1.09 -5.00 2.16
C ASN A 67 -0.48 -3.60 2.32
N ALA A 68 -1.33 -2.57 2.36
CA ALA A 68 -0.80 -1.20 2.42
C ALA A 68 0.03 -0.97 3.67
N ILE A 69 -0.38 -1.55 4.80
CA ILE A 69 0.34 -1.35 6.05
C ILE A 69 1.70 -2.04 6.00
N GLU A 70 1.72 -3.28 5.56
CA GLU A 70 2.97 -4.03 5.49
C GLU A 70 3.94 -3.43 4.49
N PHE A 71 3.42 -2.94 3.38
CA PHE A 71 4.25 -2.30 2.37
C PHE A 71 4.90 -1.04 2.93
N THR A 72 4.12 -0.22 3.62
CA THR A 72 4.65 1.01 4.21
C THR A 72 5.72 0.70 5.23
N MET A 73 5.49 -0.32 6.07
CA MET A 73 6.48 -0.74 7.05
C MET A 73 7.79 -1.13 6.39
N ALA A 74 7.70 -1.90 5.30
CA ALA A 74 8.88 -2.37 4.61
C ALA A 74 9.63 -1.23 3.92
N VAL A 75 8.91 -0.30 3.30
CA VAL A 75 9.53 0.80 2.58
C VAL A 75 10.19 1.77 3.53
N GLN A 76 9.52 2.13 4.60
CA GLN A 76 10.02 3.15 5.52
C GLN A 76 10.83 2.58 6.67
N GLY A 77 10.86 1.28 6.82
CA GLY A 77 11.58 0.68 7.93
C GLY A 77 10.99 1.06 9.27
N CYS A 78 9.68 1.20 9.34
CA CYS A 78 9.01 1.63 10.57
C CYS A 78 8.12 0.52 11.12
N GLY A 79 7.60 0.74 12.33
CA GLY A 79 6.71 -0.20 12.95
C GLY A 79 5.27 -0.05 12.49
N PHE A 80 4.42 -0.90 13.05
CA PHE A 80 3.02 -0.95 12.67
C PHE A 80 2.29 0.37 12.95
N ILE A 81 2.48 0.91 14.15
CA ILE A 81 1.77 2.13 14.53
C ILE A 81 2.19 3.31 13.67
N ASP A 82 3.48 3.42 13.39
CA ASP A 82 3.97 4.50 12.54
C ASP A 82 3.39 4.38 11.14
N ALA A 83 3.30 3.16 10.62
CA ALA A 83 2.73 2.95 9.29
C ALA A 83 1.27 3.36 9.26
N VAL A 84 0.51 3.02 10.30
CA VAL A 84 -0.90 3.38 10.36
C VAL A 84 -1.06 4.90 10.40
N HIS A 85 -0.25 5.59 11.18
CA HIS A 85 -0.32 7.05 11.22
C HIS A 85 0.03 7.66 9.87
N TYR A 86 0.98 7.09 9.18
CA TYR A 86 1.33 7.57 7.83
C TYR A 86 0.17 7.39 6.86
N LEU A 87 -0.52 6.26 6.96
CA LEU A 87 -1.57 5.92 5.99
C LEU A 87 -2.89 6.62 6.24
N LYS A 88 -3.13 7.03 7.47
CA LYS A 88 -4.43 7.62 7.81
C LYS A 88 -4.78 8.82 6.92
N PRO A 89 -3.88 9.79 6.72
CA PRO A 89 -4.22 10.91 5.83
C PRO A 89 -4.45 10.46 4.39
N LEU A 90 -3.80 9.40 3.95
CA LEU A 90 -4.01 8.90 2.60
C LEU A 90 -5.40 8.32 2.44
N LEU A 91 -5.90 7.66 3.47
CA LEU A 91 -7.26 7.13 3.44
C LEU A 91 -8.27 8.25 3.34
N ASP A 92 -8.10 9.29 4.16
CA ASP A 92 -8.99 10.43 4.14
C ASP A 92 -8.89 11.18 2.82
N HIS A 93 -7.68 11.33 2.31
CA HIS A 93 -7.46 12.03 1.05
C HIS A 93 -8.14 11.30 -0.11
N GLY A 94 -8.03 9.98 -0.13
CA GLY A 94 -8.67 9.20 -1.16
C GLY A 94 -10.17 9.34 -1.14
N SER A 95 -10.76 9.38 0.06
CA SER A 95 -12.20 9.58 0.21
C SER A 95 -12.61 10.99 -0.21
N ASP A 96 -11.84 11.97 0.23
CA ASP A 96 -12.14 13.37 -0.08
C ASP A 96 -12.11 13.63 -1.56
N ARG A 97 -11.21 12.97 -2.27
CA ARG A 97 -11.05 13.23 -3.69
C ARG A 97 -12.33 12.95 -4.45
N SER A 98 -13.03 11.91 -4.08
CA SER A 98 -14.29 11.61 -4.75
C SER A 98 -15.39 12.55 -4.30
N ALA A 99 -15.31 13.07 -3.10
CA ALA A 99 -16.36 13.94 -2.57
C ALA A 99 -16.20 15.37 -3.04
N SER A 100 -14.99 15.83 -3.22
CA SER A 100 -14.74 17.25 -3.47
C SER A 100 -14.69 17.59 -4.94
N ARG A 101 -14.84 16.65 -5.83
CA ARG A 101 -14.82 16.90 -7.26
C ARG A 101 -16.12 16.50 -7.90
#